data_935df02ba06287cb6de30078df438b62
#
_entry.id   935df02ba06287cb6de30078df438b62
#
_cell.length_a   1.000
_cell.length_b   1.000
_cell.length_c   1.000
_cell.angle_alpha   90.00
_cell.angle_beta   90.00
_cell.angle_gamma   90.00
#
_symmetry.space_group_name_H-M   'P 1'
#
loop_
_entity.id
_entity.type
_entity.pdbx_description
1 polymer ?
#
loop_
_entity_poly.entity_id
_entity_poly.type
_entity_poly.pdbx_seq_one_letter_code
_entity_poly.pdbx_strand_id
1 'polypeptide(L)'
;GDEERTPMCGVPFHAAESYIETLVKKGYKVAICEQLEDPKAVKGIVKRDVIKVITPGTVMTENGNDARSNNFLSLFYMVKDVWILVFSDVSTGEVIWHRITDCEKRSDMFDALSMYRPSEIILPEGTVLPQDIKDFMDNQFSNIVLSPFSTYHTQREVAEKAVTHFGDLGLMEEDVWEALGYMLLYLEDIIKSEISHINYVHQLSVGNRLILDTSSLRHLEITHNLRDGGQKGTLLDVLDRTLTPMGARLLKQWLESPLTDVNQIQRRQAAVAELITRGAERSHMRSLLDCIYDFERIVGRVETGSVSPRDLTALRESLAVLPDIKNVLGTCSSLALTSINERIQDHKDIYDLLCRAIAEQPALTLKEGRVIKDGFN
;
A
#
# COMPACT_ATOMS: atom_id res chain seq x y z
N GLY A 1 -32.00 -43.39 1.44
CA GLY A 1 -30.68 -42.90 1.77
C GLY A 1 -30.80 -41.41 2.16
N ASP A 2 -30.50 -41.07 3.40
CA ASP A 2 -30.41 -39.71 3.83
C ASP A 2 -29.21 -39.06 3.14
N GLU A 3 -29.46 -38.21 2.17
CA GLU A 3 -28.44 -37.34 1.62
C GLU A 3 -28.04 -36.31 2.70
N GLU A 4 -26.84 -36.45 3.22
CA GLU A 4 -26.24 -35.41 4.06
C GLU A 4 -26.21 -34.10 3.27
N ARG A 5 -27.09 -33.17 3.63
CA ARG A 5 -27.11 -31.82 3.06
C ARG A 5 -25.91 -31.04 3.57
N THR A 6 -24.93 -30.81 2.72
CA THR A 6 -23.82 -29.91 3.03
C THR A 6 -24.34 -28.47 3.05
N PRO A 7 -24.08 -27.70 4.13
CA PRO A 7 -24.46 -26.28 4.18
C PRO A 7 -23.78 -25.53 3.01
N MET A 8 -24.56 -24.88 2.19
CA MET A 8 -24.06 -24.01 1.12
C MET A 8 -24.53 -22.58 1.34
N CYS A 9 -23.61 -21.64 1.20
CA CYS A 9 -23.91 -20.22 1.15
C CYS A 9 -23.46 -19.68 -0.21
N GLY A 10 -24.35 -19.02 -0.92
CA GLY A 10 -24.06 -18.37 -2.20
C GLY A 10 -24.23 -16.87 -2.09
N VAL A 11 -23.26 -16.12 -2.62
CA VAL A 11 -23.34 -14.67 -2.75
C VAL A 11 -23.33 -14.28 -4.23
N PRO A 12 -24.06 -13.22 -4.64
CA PRO A 12 -23.97 -12.72 -6.00
C PRO A 12 -22.53 -12.30 -6.33
N PHE A 13 -22.03 -12.61 -7.52
CA PHE A 13 -20.67 -12.28 -7.93
C PHE A 13 -20.32 -10.80 -7.71
N HIS A 14 -21.23 -9.88 -8.07
CA HIS A 14 -21.03 -8.44 -7.91
C HIS A 14 -20.99 -7.96 -6.44
N ALA A 15 -21.46 -8.77 -5.50
CA ALA A 15 -21.43 -8.46 -4.06
C ALA A 15 -20.28 -9.17 -3.33
N ALA A 16 -19.54 -10.06 -4.01
CA ALA A 16 -18.48 -10.87 -3.39
C ALA A 16 -17.42 -10.00 -2.72
N GLU A 17 -17.04 -8.90 -3.34
CA GLU A 17 -16.01 -7.98 -2.86
C GLU A 17 -16.34 -7.40 -1.48
N SER A 18 -17.55 -6.94 -1.25
CA SER A 18 -17.98 -6.39 0.05
C SER A 18 -18.01 -7.47 1.15
N TYR A 19 -18.34 -8.70 0.81
CA TYR A 19 -18.28 -9.82 1.76
C TYR A 19 -16.83 -10.19 2.08
N ILE A 20 -15.95 -10.21 1.08
CA ILE A 20 -14.51 -10.44 1.27
C ILE A 20 -13.94 -9.39 2.21
N GLU A 21 -14.18 -8.10 1.97
CA GLU A 21 -13.73 -7.01 2.85
C GLU A 21 -14.24 -7.20 4.29
N THR A 22 -15.51 -7.59 4.44
CA THR A 22 -16.08 -7.82 5.77
C THR A 22 -15.41 -8.96 6.51
N LEU A 23 -15.11 -10.06 5.82
CA LEU A 23 -14.43 -11.22 6.40
C LEU A 23 -12.98 -10.89 6.75
N VAL A 24 -12.28 -10.23 5.85
CA VAL A 24 -10.87 -9.84 6.04
C VAL A 24 -10.72 -8.83 7.18
N LYS A 25 -11.62 -7.84 7.30
CA LYS A 25 -11.66 -6.92 8.46
C LYS A 25 -11.89 -7.62 9.80
N LYS A 26 -12.46 -8.83 9.78
CA LYS A 26 -12.59 -9.71 10.97
C LYS A 26 -11.38 -10.62 11.18
N GLY A 27 -10.32 -10.48 10.40
CA GLY A 27 -9.09 -11.26 10.52
C GLY A 27 -9.10 -12.60 9.77
N TYR A 28 -10.10 -12.89 8.94
CA TYR A 28 -10.13 -14.11 8.14
C TYR A 28 -9.30 -13.95 6.86
N LYS A 29 -8.67 -15.04 6.41
CA LYS A 29 -8.07 -15.16 5.08
C LYS A 29 -9.11 -15.77 4.14
N VAL A 30 -9.26 -15.19 2.95
CA VAL A 30 -10.28 -15.60 1.97
C VAL A 30 -9.58 -16.07 0.69
N ALA A 31 -9.73 -17.37 0.37
CA ALA A 31 -9.24 -17.94 -0.88
C ALA A 31 -10.32 -17.85 -1.97
N ILE A 32 -9.97 -17.25 -3.11
CA ILE A 32 -10.83 -17.20 -4.29
C ILE A 32 -10.46 -18.38 -5.18
N CYS A 33 -11.43 -19.23 -5.44
CA CYS A 33 -11.29 -20.40 -6.28
C CYS A 33 -12.17 -20.27 -7.52
N GLU A 34 -11.58 -20.34 -8.70
CA GLU A 34 -12.28 -20.22 -9.96
C GLU A 34 -12.18 -21.50 -10.83
N GLN A 35 -13.05 -21.59 -11.80
CA GLN A 35 -13.02 -22.64 -12.80
C GLN A 35 -12.03 -22.27 -13.90
N LEU A 36 -11.03 -23.12 -14.12
CA LEU A 36 -9.97 -22.89 -15.13
C LEU A 36 -10.34 -23.38 -16.53
N GLU A 37 -11.45 -24.11 -16.67
CA GLU A 37 -11.89 -24.72 -17.93
C GLU A 37 -13.33 -24.30 -18.26
N ASP A 38 -13.64 -24.18 -19.56
CA ASP A 38 -15.02 -23.89 -19.98
C ASP A 38 -15.91 -25.12 -19.67
N PRO A 39 -16.95 -24.98 -18.84
CA PRO A 39 -17.87 -26.06 -18.52
C PRO A 39 -18.53 -26.71 -19.74
N LYS A 40 -18.59 -26.01 -20.88
CA LYS A 40 -19.16 -26.52 -22.14
C LYS A 40 -18.17 -27.37 -22.95
N ALA A 41 -16.86 -27.22 -22.66
CA ALA A 41 -15.80 -27.92 -23.39
C ALA A 41 -15.38 -29.24 -22.72
N VAL A 42 -15.72 -29.46 -21.46
CA VAL A 42 -15.26 -30.61 -20.66
C VAL A 42 -16.41 -31.54 -20.29
N LYS A 43 -16.23 -32.84 -20.53
CA LYS A 43 -17.14 -33.88 -20.03
C LYS A 43 -16.70 -34.33 -18.64
N GLY A 44 -17.32 -33.80 -17.58
CA GLY A 44 -17.03 -34.17 -16.20
C GLY A 44 -16.95 -32.99 -15.25
N ILE A 45 -16.19 -33.14 -14.15
CA ILE A 45 -15.96 -32.09 -13.17
C ILE A 45 -14.91 -31.11 -13.73
N VAL A 46 -15.29 -29.83 -13.88
CA VAL A 46 -14.40 -28.75 -14.33
C VAL A 46 -13.27 -28.56 -13.32
N LYS A 47 -12.05 -28.43 -13.80
CA LYS A 47 -10.88 -28.13 -12.96
C LYS A 47 -11.07 -26.76 -12.31
N ARG A 48 -10.81 -26.72 -11.01
CA ARG A 48 -10.84 -25.50 -10.19
C ARG A 48 -9.50 -25.33 -9.50
N ASP A 49 -9.09 -24.07 -9.31
CA ASP A 49 -7.88 -23.77 -8.56
C ASP A 49 -8.06 -22.46 -7.80
N VAL A 50 -7.24 -22.28 -6.74
CA VAL A 50 -7.15 -21.04 -5.99
C VAL A 50 -6.33 -20.05 -6.80
N ILE A 51 -6.99 -19.02 -7.31
CA ILE A 51 -6.37 -17.98 -8.14
C ILE A 51 -5.82 -16.82 -7.33
N LYS A 52 -6.30 -16.63 -6.10
CA LYS A 52 -5.86 -15.56 -5.21
C LYS A 52 -6.28 -15.86 -3.77
N VAL A 53 -5.44 -15.49 -2.83
CA VAL A 53 -5.79 -15.45 -1.41
C VAL A 53 -5.75 -13.98 -0.95
N ILE A 54 -6.79 -13.54 -0.28
CA ILE A 54 -6.87 -12.18 0.28
C ILE A 54 -6.75 -12.29 1.79
N THR A 55 -5.79 -11.57 2.34
CA THR A 55 -5.49 -11.54 3.79
C THR A 55 -5.66 -10.13 4.33
N PRO A 56 -5.70 -9.92 5.65
CA PRO A 56 -5.77 -8.58 6.23
C PRO A 56 -4.69 -7.62 5.74
N GLY A 57 -3.46 -8.11 5.53
CA GLY A 57 -2.35 -7.30 5.04
C GLY A 57 -2.31 -7.09 3.53
N THR A 58 -3.06 -7.88 2.75
CA THR A 58 -3.02 -7.81 1.27
C THR A 58 -4.33 -7.30 0.65
N VAL A 59 -5.33 -6.96 1.46
CA VAL A 59 -6.59 -6.40 0.95
C VAL A 59 -6.36 -5.01 0.37
N MET A 60 -6.80 -4.82 -0.87
CA MET A 60 -6.80 -3.53 -1.56
C MET A 60 -8.23 -2.98 -1.51
N THR A 61 -8.48 -2.00 -0.64
CA THR A 61 -9.82 -1.39 -0.49
C THR A 61 -9.94 -0.15 -1.36
N GLU A 62 -11.07 0.00 -2.06
CA GLU A 62 -11.36 1.16 -2.93
C GLU A 62 -12.21 2.23 -2.23
N ASN A 63 -12.78 1.93 -1.07
CA ASN A 63 -13.87 2.73 -0.52
C ASN A 63 -13.44 3.80 0.48
N GLY A 64 -13.72 5.06 0.14
CA GLY A 64 -13.84 6.19 1.06
C GLY A 64 -12.59 6.47 1.92
N ASN A 65 -12.74 6.39 3.23
CA ASN A 65 -11.66 6.68 4.18
C ASN A 65 -10.48 5.69 4.10
N ASP A 66 -10.73 4.46 3.66
CA ASP A 66 -9.70 3.43 3.52
C ASP A 66 -8.71 3.78 2.39
N ALA A 67 -9.15 4.49 1.34
CA ALA A 67 -8.27 4.99 0.29
C ALA A 67 -7.26 6.04 0.79
N ARG A 68 -7.58 6.74 1.86
CA ARG A 68 -6.75 7.79 2.48
C ARG A 68 -5.80 7.26 3.56
N SER A 69 -5.71 5.95 3.73
CA SER A 69 -4.85 5.29 4.71
C SER A 69 -4.08 4.15 4.06
N ASN A 70 -2.85 3.92 4.54
CA ASN A 70 -2.08 2.74 4.19
C ASN A 70 -2.63 1.50 4.91
N ASN A 71 -2.42 0.34 4.29
CA ASN A 71 -2.67 -0.97 4.91
C ASN A 71 -1.38 -1.78 4.88
N PHE A 72 -0.69 -1.83 6.02
CA PHE A 72 0.61 -2.51 6.07
C PHE A 72 0.49 -3.99 6.39
N LEU A 73 1.11 -4.80 5.54
CA LEU A 73 1.58 -6.13 5.81
C LEU A 73 2.99 -6.01 6.37
N SER A 74 3.34 -6.74 7.41
CA SER A 74 4.72 -6.74 7.91
C SER A 74 5.31 -8.14 7.97
N LEU A 75 6.64 -8.20 7.97
CA LEU A 75 7.38 -9.41 8.23
C LEU A 75 8.36 -9.14 9.37
N PHE A 76 8.37 -10.02 10.36
CA PHE A 76 9.31 -9.98 11.47
C PHE A 76 10.23 -11.18 11.35
N TYR A 77 11.49 -10.93 11.02
CA TYR A 77 12.51 -11.94 10.81
C TYR A 77 13.61 -11.78 11.86
N MET A 78 14.01 -12.87 12.47
CA MET A 78 15.11 -12.89 13.44
C MET A 78 16.20 -13.86 13.01
N VAL A 79 17.42 -13.36 12.94
CA VAL A 79 18.62 -14.16 12.67
C VAL A 79 19.78 -13.70 13.55
N LYS A 80 20.45 -14.62 14.26
CA LYS A 80 21.64 -14.32 15.08
C LYS A 80 21.46 -13.12 16.03
N ASP A 81 20.36 -13.05 16.75
CA ASP A 81 20.00 -11.96 17.68
C ASP A 81 19.77 -10.58 17.01
N VAL A 82 19.59 -10.54 15.71
CA VAL A 82 19.20 -9.34 14.96
C VAL A 82 17.76 -9.49 14.51
N TRP A 83 16.96 -8.44 14.72
CA TRP A 83 15.64 -8.35 14.18
C TRP A 83 15.64 -7.51 12.90
N ILE A 84 15.01 -8.05 11.87
CA ILE A 84 14.71 -7.31 10.66
C ILE A 84 13.18 -7.21 10.55
N LEU A 85 12.68 -5.98 10.54
CA LEU A 85 11.28 -5.67 10.36
C LEU A 85 11.09 -5.15 8.94
N VAL A 86 10.15 -5.72 8.21
CA VAL A 86 9.76 -5.24 6.87
C VAL A 86 8.29 -4.89 6.90
N PHE A 87 7.92 -3.73 6.40
CA PHE A 87 6.55 -3.28 6.24
C PHE A 87 6.29 -3.01 4.77
N SER A 88 5.20 -3.52 4.24
CA SER A 88 4.81 -3.30 2.85
C SER A 88 3.34 -2.93 2.75
N ASP A 89 3.03 -1.87 2.01
CA ASP A 89 1.67 -1.62 1.54
C ASP A 89 1.56 -2.15 0.11
N VAL A 90 0.91 -3.30 -0.02
CA VAL A 90 0.76 -4.01 -1.30
C VAL A 90 0.01 -3.16 -2.33
N SER A 91 -0.85 -2.26 -1.89
CA SER A 91 -1.65 -1.41 -2.78
C SER A 91 -0.85 -0.27 -3.41
N THR A 92 0.22 0.17 -2.75
CA THR A 92 1.08 1.30 -3.20
C THR A 92 2.45 0.84 -3.69
N GLY A 93 2.84 -0.40 -3.38
CA GLY A 93 4.15 -0.94 -3.73
C GLY A 93 5.30 -0.45 -2.83
N GLU A 94 4.97 0.22 -1.72
CA GLU A 94 5.94 0.69 -0.74
C GLU A 94 6.47 -0.45 0.12
N VAL A 95 7.78 -0.48 0.34
CA VAL A 95 8.47 -1.42 1.24
C VAL A 95 9.43 -0.65 2.12
N ILE A 96 9.28 -0.82 3.42
CA ILE A 96 10.10 -0.15 4.43
C ILE A 96 10.77 -1.20 5.28
N TRP A 97 12.06 -1.11 5.47
CA TRP A 97 12.77 -2.06 6.32
C TRP A 97 13.50 -1.38 7.46
N HIS A 98 13.64 -2.10 8.56
CA HIS A 98 14.38 -1.66 9.75
C HIS A 98 15.16 -2.82 10.34
N ARG A 99 16.43 -2.61 10.60
CA ARG A 99 17.34 -3.58 11.19
C ARG A 99 17.70 -3.19 12.62
N ILE A 100 17.39 -4.05 13.59
CA ILE A 100 17.59 -3.84 15.01
C ILE A 100 18.67 -4.79 15.49
N THR A 101 19.87 -4.27 15.76
CA THR A 101 21.05 -5.06 16.12
C THR A 101 21.15 -5.39 17.61
N ASP A 102 20.42 -4.66 18.43
CA ASP A 102 20.36 -4.87 19.88
C ASP A 102 18.97 -5.45 20.24
N CYS A 103 18.90 -6.79 20.29
CA CYS A 103 17.64 -7.48 20.55
C CYS A 103 17.08 -7.25 21.96
N GLU A 104 17.87 -6.69 22.90
CA GLU A 104 17.40 -6.30 24.23
C GLU A 104 16.68 -4.94 24.20
N LYS A 105 17.05 -4.06 23.26
CA LYS A 105 16.36 -2.77 23.02
C LYS A 105 15.15 -2.93 22.13
N ARG A 106 14.07 -3.43 22.71
CA ARG A 106 12.81 -3.63 21.98
C ARG A 106 12.00 -2.37 21.75
N SER A 107 12.45 -1.22 22.24
CA SER A 107 11.82 0.07 21.98
C SER A 107 11.56 0.30 20.49
N ASP A 108 12.56 -0.01 19.64
CA ASP A 108 12.46 0.20 18.20
C ASP A 108 11.37 -0.68 17.55
N MET A 109 11.11 -1.88 18.10
CA MET A 109 9.99 -2.73 17.65
C MET A 109 8.63 -2.13 18.06
N PHE A 110 8.51 -1.65 19.30
CA PHE A 110 7.29 -0.96 19.76
C PHE A 110 7.00 0.28 18.94
N ASP A 111 8.04 1.04 18.65
CA ASP A 111 7.96 2.27 17.86
C ASP A 111 7.53 1.98 16.42
N ALA A 112 8.14 0.98 15.77
CA ALA A 112 7.77 0.56 14.44
C ALA A 112 6.31 0.02 14.38
N LEU A 113 5.91 -0.81 15.34
CA LEU A 113 4.52 -1.28 15.45
C LEU A 113 3.53 -0.13 15.65
N SER A 114 3.87 0.84 16.50
CA SER A 114 3.03 2.03 16.77
C SER A 114 2.90 2.92 15.54
N MET A 115 3.97 3.05 14.75
CA MET A 115 4.03 3.88 13.55
C MET A 115 3.25 3.27 12.39
N TYR A 116 3.49 1.98 12.08
CA TYR A 116 2.94 1.36 10.88
C TYR A 116 1.64 0.59 11.12
N ARG A 117 1.36 0.17 12.34
CA ARG A 117 0.12 -0.53 12.75
C ARG A 117 -0.30 -1.60 11.75
N PRO A 118 0.53 -2.63 11.53
CA PRO A 118 0.27 -3.61 10.50
C PRO A 118 -1.02 -4.38 10.79
N SER A 119 -1.77 -4.70 9.73
CA SER A 119 -2.95 -5.55 9.83
C SER A 119 -2.59 -7.03 9.92
N GLU A 120 -1.38 -7.38 9.46
CA GLU A 120 -0.88 -8.75 9.45
C GLU A 120 0.64 -8.76 9.62
N ILE A 121 1.14 -9.74 10.40
CA ILE A 121 2.57 -9.97 10.59
C ILE A 121 2.93 -11.38 10.12
N ILE A 122 3.81 -11.47 9.13
CA ILE A 122 4.40 -12.72 8.67
C ILE A 122 5.52 -13.12 9.62
N LEU A 123 5.51 -14.38 10.01
CA LEU A 123 6.55 -14.99 10.85
C LEU A 123 7.18 -16.15 10.07
N PRO A 124 8.38 -16.00 9.50
CA PRO A 124 9.12 -17.10 8.93
C PRO A 124 9.35 -18.23 9.95
N GLU A 125 9.41 -19.47 9.47
CA GLU A 125 9.60 -20.64 10.31
C GLU A 125 10.84 -20.48 11.21
N GLY A 126 10.70 -20.83 12.50
CA GLY A 126 11.72 -20.64 13.52
C GLY A 126 11.74 -19.27 14.18
N THR A 127 11.02 -18.28 13.65
CA THR A 127 10.88 -16.96 14.29
C THR A 127 9.83 -16.99 15.39
N VAL A 128 10.22 -16.67 16.60
CA VAL A 128 9.32 -16.61 17.76
C VAL A 128 9.28 -15.18 18.30
N LEU A 129 8.09 -14.58 18.30
CA LEU A 129 7.91 -13.27 18.91
C LEU A 129 8.11 -13.34 20.43
N PRO A 130 8.88 -12.41 21.00
CA PRO A 130 9.00 -12.23 22.44
C PRO A 130 7.65 -11.96 23.11
N GLN A 131 7.49 -12.39 24.35
CA GLN A 131 6.20 -12.29 25.05
C GLN A 131 5.77 -10.83 25.27
N ASP A 132 6.70 -9.94 25.58
CA ASP A 132 6.46 -8.50 25.74
C ASP A 132 5.94 -7.83 24.44
N ILE A 133 6.41 -8.28 23.28
CA ILE A 133 5.90 -7.81 21.97
C ILE A 133 4.45 -8.30 21.77
N LYS A 134 4.16 -9.56 22.10
CA LYS A 134 2.79 -10.10 22.04
C LYS A 134 1.85 -9.35 22.96
N ASP A 135 2.26 -9.15 24.21
CA ASP A 135 1.46 -8.43 25.22
C ASP A 135 1.22 -6.97 24.77
N PHE A 136 2.21 -6.34 24.15
CA PHE A 136 2.05 -5.00 23.57
C PHE A 136 1.03 -4.99 22.43
N MET A 137 1.13 -5.96 21.51
CA MET A 137 0.20 -6.09 20.40
C MET A 137 -1.24 -6.31 20.89
N ASP A 138 -1.44 -7.23 21.83
CA ASP A 138 -2.76 -7.56 22.37
C ASP A 138 -3.39 -6.36 23.11
N ASN A 139 -2.58 -5.55 23.77
CA ASN A 139 -3.06 -4.39 24.52
C ASN A 139 -3.31 -3.14 23.65
N GLN A 140 -2.56 -2.97 22.56
CA GLN A 140 -2.60 -1.74 21.75
C GLN A 140 -3.36 -1.89 20.44
N PHE A 141 -3.44 -3.10 19.89
CA PHE A 141 -4.04 -3.37 18.59
C PHE A 141 -5.09 -4.48 18.69
N SER A 142 -6.29 -4.18 18.27
CA SER A 142 -7.41 -5.11 18.47
C SER A 142 -7.43 -6.32 17.53
N ASN A 143 -6.64 -6.36 16.42
CA ASN A 143 -6.80 -7.39 15.39
C ASN A 143 -5.58 -7.59 14.48
N ILE A 144 -4.36 -7.62 15.00
CA ILE A 144 -3.22 -8.02 14.16
C ILE A 144 -3.26 -9.54 13.94
N VAL A 145 -3.23 -9.97 12.69
CA VAL A 145 -3.18 -11.39 12.34
C VAL A 145 -1.72 -11.84 12.23
N LEU A 146 -1.36 -12.90 12.98
CA LEU A 146 -0.07 -13.55 12.85
C LEU A 146 -0.16 -14.66 11.79
N SER A 147 0.74 -14.63 10.81
CA SER A 147 0.77 -15.54 9.66
C SER A 147 2.09 -16.32 9.64
N PRO A 148 2.13 -17.53 10.18
CA PRO A 148 3.30 -18.40 10.01
C PRO A 148 3.54 -18.64 8.51
N PHE A 149 4.81 -18.61 8.10
CA PHE A 149 5.21 -18.85 6.73
C PHE A 149 6.46 -19.72 6.66
N SER A 150 6.41 -20.75 5.84
CA SER A 150 7.54 -21.61 5.54
C SER A 150 7.79 -21.68 4.04
N THR A 151 9.04 -21.88 3.66
CA THR A 151 9.45 -22.02 2.26
C THR A 151 10.44 -23.16 2.12
N TYR A 152 10.50 -23.77 0.93
CA TYR A 152 11.48 -24.81 0.58
C TYR A 152 12.83 -24.20 0.15
N HIS A 153 12.88 -22.88 -0.07
CA HIS A 153 14.10 -22.20 -0.50
C HIS A 153 15.08 -22.05 0.65
N THR A 154 16.35 -22.19 0.32
CA THR A 154 17.45 -21.87 1.25
C THR A 154 17.51 -20.37 1.50
N GLN A 155 18.10 -19.93 2.61
CA GLN A 155 18.28 -18.51 2.92
C GLN A 155 18.97 -17.75 1.77
N ARG A 156 19.96 -18.39 1.13
CA ARG A 156 20.63 -17.80 -0.02
C ARG A 156 19.70 -17.58 -1.22
N GLU A 157 18.88 -18.58 -1.58
CA GLU A 157 17.89 -18.44 -2.66
C GLU A 157 16.86 -17.38 -2.35
N VAL A 158 16.44 -17.27 -1.09
CA VAL A 158 15.53 -16.22 -0.61
C VAL A 158 16.15 -14.83 -0.81
N ALA A 159 17.42 -14.64 -0.40
CA ALA A 159 18.12 -13.38 -0.60
C ALA A 159 18.34 -13.06 -2.09
N GLU A 160 18.77 -14.04 -2.90
CA GLU A 160 18.96 -13.89 -4.35
C GLU A 160 17.68 -13.49 -5.06
N LYS A 161 16.52 -13.96 -4.58
CA LYS A 161 15.21 -13.52 -5.10
C LYS A 161 14.97 -12.04 -4.87
N ALA A 162 15.23 -11.53 -3.68
CA ALA A 162 15.08 -10.10 -3.38
C ALA A 162 16.02 -9.23 -4.23
N VAL A 163 17.29 -9.66 -4.37
CA VAL A 163 18.27 -8.97 -5.23
C VAL A 163 17.79 -8.94 -6.68
N THR A 164 17.25 -10.05 -7.17
CA THR A 164 16.71 -10.12 -8.55
C THR A 164 15.51 -9.19 -8.75
N HIS A 165 14.64 -9.11 -7.75
CA HIS A 165 13.41 -8.31 -7.85
C HIS A 165 13.67 -6.82 -7.71
N PHE A 166 14.44 -6.41 -6.71
CA PHE A 166 14.68 -4.99 -6.39
C PHE A 166 15.88 -4.39 -7.11
N GLY A 167 16.77 -5.22 -7.66
CA GLY A 167 18.02 -4.76 -8.27
C GLY A 167 19.04 -4.27 -7.24
N ASP A 168 19.91 -3.37 -7.66
CA ASP A 168 20.96 -2.81 -6.79
C ASP A 168 20.38 -1.67 -5.94
N LEU A 169 20.13 -1.96 -4.67
CA LEU A 169 19.72 -0.98 -3.66
C LEU A 169 20.89 -0.41 -2.86
N GLY A 170 22.14 -0.63 -3.31
CA GLY A 170 23.35 -0.27 -2.61
C GLY A 170 23.83 -1.36 -1.63
N LEU A 171 24.73 -0.98 -0.73
CA LEU A 171 25.28 -1.91 0.26
C LEU A 171 24.23 -2.17 1.36
N MET A 172 23.65 -3.35 1.33
CA MET A 172 22.74 -3.85 2.35
C MET A 172 23.29 -5.16 2.92
N GLU A 173 23.01 -5.41 4.20
CA GLU A 173 23.38 -6.65 4.87
C GLU A 173 22.56 -7.83 4.33
N GLU A 174 23.17 -9.03 4.33
CA GLU A 174 22.56 -10.26 3.81
C GLU A 174 21.23 -10.60 4.50
N ASP A 175 21.15 -10.37 5.81
CA ASP A 175 19.95 -10.62 6.60
C ASP A 175 18.75 -9.72 6.19
N VAL A 176 19.01 -8.51 5.69
CA VAL A 176 17.97 -7.63 5.14
C VAL A 176 17.48 -8.18 3.81
N TRP A 177 18.39 -8.66 2.94
CA TRP A 177 18.01 -9.31 1.68
C TRP A 177 17.17 -10.56 1.90
N GLU A 178 17.52 -11.37 2.92
CA GLU A 178 16.73 -12.53 3.32
C GLU A 178 15.31 -12.12 3.74
N ALA A 179 15.17 -11.11 4.60
CA ALA A 179 13.88 -10.64 5.07
C ALA A 179 13.00 -10.11 3.90
N LEU A 180 13.58 -9.33 2.99
CA LEU A 180 12.89 -8.86 1.79
C LEU A 180 12.46 -10.04 0.89
N GLY A 181 13.30 -11.04 0.75
CA GLY A 181 12.98 -12.24 -0.02
C GLY A 181 11.84 -13.06 0.58
N TYR A 182 11.79 -13.22 1.91
CA TYR A 182 10.65 -13.87 2.59
C TYR A 182 9.36 -13.11 2.36
N MET A 183 9.38 -11.78 2.40
CA MET A 183 8.21 -10.94 2.10
C MET A 183 7.72 -11.19 0.67
N LEU A 184 8.61 -11.19 -0.32
CA LEU A 184 8.26 -11.44 -1.72
C LEU A 184 7.69 -12.83 -1.94
N LEU A 185 8.30 -13.86 -1.37
CA LEU A 185 7.82 -15.25 -1.48
C LEU A 185 6.40 -15.40 -0.89
N TYR A 186 6.15 -14.79 0.26
CA TYR A 186 4.81 -14.77 0.84
C TYR A 186 3.80 -14.08 -0.09
N LEU A 187 4.14 -12.91 -0.60
CA LEU A 187 3.27 -12.15 -1.49
C LEU A 187 2.95 -12.91 -2.78
N GLU A 188 3.92 -13.55 -3.40
CA GLU A 188 3.70 -14.39 -4.58
C GLU A 188 2.77 -15.57 -4.28
N ASP A 189 2.96 -16.22 -3.12
CA ASP A 189 2.10 -17.35 -2.73
C ASP A 189 0.65 -16.92 -2.50
N ILE A 190 0.42 -15.70 -2.00
CA ILE A 190 -0.91 -15.18 -1.71
C ILE A 190 -1.57 -14.56 -2.95
N ILE A 191 -0.84 -13.71 -3.68
CA ILE A 191 -1.38 -12.94 -4.80
C ILE A 191 -1.52 -13.80 -6.06
N LYS A 192 -0.65 -14.79 -6.25
CA LYS A 192 -0.62 -15.70 -7.42
C LYS A 192 -0.47 -15.00 -8.78
N SER A 193 0.05 -13.76 -8.78
CA SER A 193 0.35 -12.96 -9.96
C SER A 193 1.66 -12.22 -9.77
N GLU A 194 2.11 -11.49 -10.80
CA GLU A 194 3.31 -10.67 -10.71
C GLU A 194 3.13 -9.57 -9.66
N ILE A 195 4.23 -9.19 -9.01
CA ILE A 195 4.30 -8.20 -7.94
C ILE A 195 5.39 -7.15 -8.21
N SER A 196 5.71 -6.90 -9.49
CA SER A 196 6.80 -6.00 -9.89
C SER A 196 6.56 -4.53 -9.48
N HIS A 197 5.29 -4.14 -9.22
CA HIS A 197 4.96 -2.84 -8.65
C HIS A 197 5.49 -2.63 -7.23
N ILE A 198 5.78 -3.71 -6.49
CA ILE A 198 6.36 -3.64 -5.15
C ILE A 198 7.87 -3.42 -5.30
N ASN A 199 8.28 -2.17 -5.51
CA ASN A 199 9.65 -1.81 -5.85
C ASN A 199 10.16 -0.53 -5.18
N TYR A 200 9.34 0.17 -4.41
CA TYR A 200 9.75 1.37 -3.69
C TYR A 200 10.28 1.00 -2.30
N VAL A 201 11.57 0.64 -2.25
CA VAL A 201 12.24 0.15 -1.04
C VAL A 201 13.05 1.27 -0.39
N HIS A 202 12.87 1.46 0.92
CA HIS A 202 13.69 2.39 1.70
C HIS A 202 13.86 1.94 3.15
N GLN A 203 14.93 2.41 3.76
CA GLN A 203 15.21 2.16 5.17
C GLN A 203 14.39 3.08 6.07
N LEU A 204 13.84 2.53 7.16
CA LEU A 204 13.22 3.36 8.21
C LEU A 204 14.27 4.27 8.85
N SER A 205 14.07 5.57 8.68
CA SER A 205 14.93 6.59 9.29
C SER A 205 14.43 6.92 10.71
N VAL A 206 14.93 6.20 11.71
CA VAL A 206 14.53 6.41 13.12
C VAL A 206 15.08 7.72 13.70
N GLY A 207 16.24 8.20 13.20
CA GLY A 207 16.96 9.33 13.81
C GLY A 207 16.40 10.72 13.55
N ASN A 208 15.58 10.93 12.52
CA ASN A 208 15.13 12.25 12.05
C ASN A 208 13.63 12.51 12.27
N ARG A 209 12.95 11.65 13.04
CA ARG A 209 11.52 11.76 13.30
C ARG A 209 11.23 11.67 14.78
N LEU A 210 10.25 12.44 15.24
CA LEU A 210 9.71 12.31 16.59
C LEU A 210 8.82 11.06 16.63
N ILE A 211 9.22 10.10 17.46
CA ILE A 211 8.44 8.91 17.70
C ILE A 211 7.37 9.24 18.72
N LEU A 212 6.12 9.10 18.32
CA LEU A 212 4.95 9.25 19.17
C LEU A 212 4.39 7.85 19.47
N ASP A 213 4.41 7.47 20.74
CA ASP A 213 3.79 6.21 21.13
C ASP A 213 2.27 6.24 20.92
N THR A 214 1.66 5.06 20.93
CA THR A 214 0.22 4.92 20.70
C THR A 214 -0.63 5.69 21.69
N SER A 215 -0.18 5.78 22.94
CA SER A 215 -0.87 6.54 24.00
C SER A 215 -0.81 8.04 23.73
N SER A 216 0.36 8.54 23.34
CA SER A 216 0.55 9.95 22.96
C SER A 216 -0.29 10.32 21.75
N LEU A 217 -0.26 9.52 20.66
CA LEU A 217 -1.09 9.73 19.47
C LEU A 217 -2.58 9.78 19.82
N ARG A 218 -3.02 8.86 20.69
CA ARG A 218 -4.40 8.77 21.14
C ARG A 218 -4.80 9.95 22.02
N HIS A 219 -4.00 10.31 23.04
CA HIS A 219 -4.30 11.39 23.97
C HIS A 219 -4.26 12.77 23.30
N LEU A 220 -3.40 12.95 22.30
CA LEU A 220 -3.33 14.18 21.50
C LEU A 220 -4.41 14.24 20.40
N GLU A 221 -5.20 13.17 20.24
CA GLU A 221 -6.24 13.07 19.22
C GLU A 221 -5.71 13.47 17.82
N ILE A 222 -4.53 12.97 17.45
CA ILE A 222 -3.89 13.33 16.17
C ILE A 222 -4.72 12.85 15.00
N THR A 223 -5.09 11.55 14.98
CA THR A 223 -5.80 10.92 13.87
C THR A 223 -7.14 10.29 14.26
N HIS A 224 -7.33 9.98 15.55
CA HIS A 224 -8.54 9.37 16.09
C HIS A 224 -8.95 10.07 17.37
N ASN A 225 -10.24 10.41 17.51
CA ASN A 225 -10.77 11.01 18.73
C ASN A 225 -11.00 9.99 19.85
N LEU A 226 -11.03 10.45 21.09
CA LEU A 226 -11.23 9.60 22.27
C LEU A 226 -12.68 9.17 22.47
N ARG A 227 -13.63 9.84 21.82
CA ARG A 227 -15.05 9.65 22.07
C ARG A 227 -15.60 8.40 21.40
N ASP A 228 -15.32 8.23 20.11
CA ASP A 228 -15.85 7.14 19.28
C ASP A 228 -14.81 6.49 18.37
N GLY A 229 -13.54 6.89 18.50
CA GLY A 229 -12.44 6.40 17.66
C GLY A 229 -12.49 6.92 16.22
N GLY A 230 -13.40 7.85 15.89
CA GLY A 230 -13.52 8.44 14.58
C GLY A 230 -12.49 9.54 14.32
N GLN A 231 -12.44 10.04 13.08
CA GLN A 231 -11.52 11.12 12.68
C GLN A 231 -12.04 12.53 13.03
N LYS A 232 -13.35 12.67 13.21
CA LYS A 232 -13.98 13.99 13.39
C LYS A 232 -13.48 14.69 14.65
N GLY A 233 -13.04 15.93 14.52
CA GLY A 233 -12.53 16.76 15.61
C GLY A 233 -11.07 16.53 15.95
N THR A 234 -10.35 15.66 15.24
CA THR A 234 -8.91 15.44 15.42
C THR A 234 -8.07 16.51 14.74
N LEU A 235 -6.75 16.53 15.04
CA LEU A 235 -5.82 17.41 14.34
C LEU A 235 -5.82 17.14 12.82
N LEU A 236 -5.86 15.86 12.42
CA LEU A 236 -5.96 15.48 11.01
C LEU A 236 -7.24 16.03 10.36
N ASP A 237 -8.39 15.95 11.01
CA ASP A 237 -9.66 16.46 10.48
C ASP A 237 -9.62 17.97 10.21
N VAL A 238 -8.95 18.73 11.08
CA VAL A 238 -8.77 20.18 10.90
C VAL A 238 -7.83 20.52 9.74
N LEU A 239 -6.73 19.78 9.62
CA LEU A 239 -5.66 20.07 8.66
C LEU A 239 -5.88 19.45 7.29
N ASP A 240 -6.58 18.31 7.20
CA ASP A 240 -6.74 17.61 5.93
C ASP A 240 -7.67 18.38 4.98
N ARG A 241 -7.03 19.04 4.04
CA ARG A 241 -7.64 19.71 2.89
C ARG A 241 -7.02 19.17 1.59
N THR A 242 -6.46 17.98 1.64
CA THR A 242 -5.86 17.31 0.49
C THR A 242 -6.93 16.94 -0.55
N LEU A 243 -6.55 16.97 -1.81
CA LEU A 243 -7.43 16.64 -2.94
C LEU A 243 -7.15 15.24 -3.48
N THR A 244 -5.95 14.71 -3.20
CA THR A 244 -5.54 13.38 -3.66
C THR A 244 -5.45 12.39 -2.50
N PRO A 245 -5.78 11.10 -2.70
CA PRO A 245 -5.58 10.07 -1.68
C PRO A 245 -4.12 9.94 -1.24
N MET A 246 -3.17 10.01 -2.18
CA MET A 246 -1.73 10.00 -1.91
C MET A 246 -1.32 11.15 -0.99
N GLY A 247 -1.81 12.37 -1.24
CA GLY A 247 -1.58 13.52 -0.39
C GLY A 247 -2.16 13.35 1.02
N ALA A 248 -3.33 12.72 1.14
CA ALA A 248 -3.93 12.41 2.42
C ALA A 248 -3.11 11.41 3.23
N ARG A 249 -2.62 10.32 2.59
CA ARG A 249 -1.72 9.35 3.22
C ARG A 249 -0.44 10.02 3.72
N LEU A 250 0.18 10.85 2.88
CA LEU A 250 1.40 11.57 3.24
C LEU A 250 1.17 12.56 4.39
N LEU A 251 0.06 13.31 4.39
CA LEU A 251 -0.28 14.23 5.48
C LEU A 251 -0.46 13.48 6.79
N LYS A 252 -1.19 12.37 6.78
CA LYS A 252 -1.38 11.52 7.95
C LYS A 252 -0.04 11.03 8.49
N GLN A 253 0.83 10.50 7.63
CA GLN A 253 2.17 10.06 8.00
C GLN A 253 3.01 11.19 8.62
N TRP A 254 2.91 12.42 8.09
CA TRP A 254 3.63 13.57 8.64
C TRP A 254 3.16 13.95 10.03
N LEU A 255 1.87 13.81 10.32
CA LEU A 255 1.30 14.10 11.63
C LEU A 255 1.63 13.02 12.66
N GLU A 256 1.60 11.75 12.25
CA GLU A 256 1.92 10.63 13.13
C GLU A 256 3.43 10.49 13.39
N SER A 257 4.28 11.01 12.51
CA SER A 257 5.73 10.94 12.59
C SER A 257 6.41 12.27 12.18
N PRO A 258 6.31 13.32 13.02
CA PRO A 258 6.87 14.64 12.72
C PRO A 258 8.39 14.61 12.58
N LEU A 259 8.92 15.52 11.77
CA LEU A 259 10.36 15.70 11.63
C LEU A 259 10.98 16.34 12.89
N THR A 260 12.21 15.94 13.21
CA THR A 260 13.06 16.57 14.23
C THR A 260 14.21 17.40 13.63
N ASP A 261 14.55 17.15 12.37
CA ASP A 261 15.60 17.89 11.65
C ASP A 261 15.09 19.30 11.27
N VAL A 262 15.72 20.30 11.87
CA VAL A 262 15.36 21.71 11.69
C VAL A 262 15.47 22.14 10.21
N ASN A 263 16.48 21.67 9.47
CA ASN A 263 16.66 22.04 8.07
C ASN A 263 15.52 21.51 7.19
N GLN A 264 15.11 20.26 7.42
CA GLN A 264 13.97 19.66 6.70
C GLN A 264 12.66 20.37 7.04
N ILE A 265 12.45 20.73 8.34
CA ILE A 265 11.29 21.50 8.78
C ILE A 265 11.25 22.86 8.08
N GLN A 266 12.36 23.62 8.11
CA GLN A 266 12.45 24.92 7.46
C GLN A 266 12.23 24.84 5.95
N ARG A 267 12.74 23.79 5.30
CA ARG A 267 12.52 23.54 3.87
C ARG A 267 11.03 23.37 3.54
N ARG A 268 10.27 22.63 4.36
CA ARG A 268 8.81 22.50 4.22
C ARG A 268 8.09 23.83 4.49
N GLN A 269 8.49 24.55 5.54
CA GLN A 269 7.90 25.84 5.89
C GLN A 269 8.11 26.87 4.79
N ALA A 270 9.28 26.92 4.16
CA ALA A 270 9.56 27.80 3.04
C ALA A 270 8.62 27.56 1.85
N ALA A 271 8.36 26.30 1.50
CA ALA A 271 7.41 25.96 0.45
C ALA A 271 5.98 26.39 0.80
N VAL A 272 5.55 26.18 2.04
CA VAL A 272 4.23 26.63 2.51
C VAL A 272 4.12 28.15 2.46
N ALA A 273 5.14 28.88 2.94
CA ALA A 273 5.18 30.35 2.92
C ALA A 273 5.09 30.90 1.49
N GLU A 274 5.82 30.28 0.53
CA GLU A 274 5.74 30.67 -0.87
C GLU A 274 4.33 30.46 -1.42
N LEU A 275 3.70 29.31 -1.20
CA LEU A 275 2.34 29.03 -1.68
C LEU A 275 1.26 29.88 -0.99
N ILE A 276 1.50 30.36 0.23
CA ILE A 276 0.58 31.30 0.90
C ILE A 276 0.56 32.65 0.14
N THR A 277 1.71 33.16 -0.25
CA THR A 277 1.83 34.45 -0.95
C THR A 277 1.37 34.37 -2.41
N ARG A 278 1.40 33.18 -3.02
CA ARG A 278 1.04 32.91 -4.42
C ARG A 278 -0.36 32.31 -4.53
N GLY A 279 -1.36 33.07 -4.15
CA GLY A 279 -2.75 32.60 -4.05
C GLY A 279 -3.36 32.10 -5.36
N ALA A 280 -3.06 32.75 -6.49
CA ALA A 280 -3.57 32.33 -7.79
C ALA A 280 -2.99 31.00 -8.26
N GLU A 281 -1.67 30.85 -8.16
CA GLU A 281 -0.96 29.61 -8.53
C GLU A 281 -1.34 28.46 -7.58
N ARG A 282 -1.50 28.72 -6.29
CA ARG A 282 -2.02 27.75 -5.34
C ARG A 282 -3.42 27.27 -5.71
N SER A 283 -4.33 28.19 -6.08
CA SER A 283 -5.69 27.83 -6.50
C SER A 283 -5.68 27.02 -7.79
N HIS A 284 -4.85 27.41 -8.76
CA HIS A 284 -4.67 26.67 -9.99
C HIS A 284 -4.07 25.27 -9.75
N MET A 285 -3.03 25.17 -8.94
CA MET A 285 -2.46 23.87 -8.53
C MET A 285 -3.53 22.98 -7.89
N ARG A 286 -4.36 23.52 -7.02
CA ARG A 286 -5.46 22.75 -6.41
C ARG A 286 -6.45 22.22 -7.43
N SER A 287 -6.83 23.04 -8.43
CA SER A 287 -7.74 22.56 -9.49
C SER A 287 -7.14 21.46 -10.36
N LEU A 288 -5.81 21.48 -10.59
CA LEU A 288 -5.10 20.41 -11.28
C LEU A 288 -5.02 19.12 -10.43
N LEU A 289 -4.73 19.27 -9.13
CA LEU A 289 -4.68 18.12 -8.22
C LEU A 289 -6.02 17.43 -8.03
N ASP A 290 -7.14 18.14 -8.21
CA ASP A 290 -8.50 17.56 -8.15
C ASP A 290 -8.77 16.59 -9.32
N CYS A 291 -7.98 16.67 -10.38
CA CYS A 291 -8.03 15.76 -11.53
C CYS A 291 -7.06 14.55 -11.37
N ILE A 292 -6.29 14.49 -10.28
CA ILE A 292 -5.32 13.42 -10.04
C ILE A 292 -5.97 12.31 -9.22
N TYR A 293 -6.03 11.13 -9.82
CA TYR A 293 -6.45 9.89 -9.15
C TYR A 293 -5.26 9.20 -8.48
N ASP A 294 -5.52 8.10 -7.79
CA ASP A 294 -4.52 7.36 -7.02
C ASP A 294 -3.61 6.52 -7.92
N PHE A 295 -2.54 7.11 -8.42
CA PHE A 295 -1.55 6.43 -9.28
C PHE A 295 -0.98 5.16 -8.66
N GLU A 296 -0.61 5.22 -7.38
CA GLU A 296 0.04 4.11 -6.69
C GLU A 296 -0.88 2.88 -6.74
N ARG A 297 -2.14 3.06 -6.38
CA ARG A 297 -3.13 1.97 -6.37
C ARG A 297 -3.55 1.53 -7.76
N ILE A 298 -3.61 2.44 -8.73
CA ILE A 298 -3.92 2.06 -10.12
C ILE A 298 -2.81 1.17 -10.66
N VAL A 299 -1.54 1.50 -10.45
CA VAL A 299 -0.40 0.68 -10.88
C VAL A 299 -0.45 -0.70 -10.23
N GLY A 300 -0.69 -0.79 -8.93
CA GLY A 300 -0.87 -2.07 -8.23
C GLY A 300 -2.00 -2.93 -8.81
N ARG A 301 -3.14 -2.31 -9.21
CA ARG A 301 -4.22 -3.05 -9.88
C ARG A 301 -3.89 -3.48 -11.30
N VAL A 302 -3.13 -2.70 -12.04
CA VAL A 302 -2.65 -3.10 -13.36
C VAL A 302 -1.82 -4.37 -13.24
N GLU A 303 -0.86 -4.39 -12.32
CA GLU A 303 0.06 -5.51 -12.13
C GLU A 303 -0.65 -6.78 -11.65
N THR A 304 -1.56 -6.64 -10.69
CA THR A 304 -2.34 -7.78 -10.18
C THR A 304 -3.49 -8.21 -11.10
N GLY A 305 -3.62 -7.61 -12.29
CA GLY A 305 -4.68 -7.94 -13.25
C GLY A 305 -6.10 -7.59 -12.80
N SER A 306 -6.24 -6.78 -11.74
CA SER A 306 -7.54 -6.35 -11.19
C SER A 306 -8.00 -4.97 -11.67
N VAL A 307 -7.26 -4.37 -12.61
CA VAL A 307 -7.55 -3.06 -13.19
C VAL A 307 -8.88 -3.02 -13.92
N SER A 308 -9.67 -1.99 -13.69
CA SER A 308 -10.93 -1.74 -14.41
C SER A 308 -10.72 -0.76 -15.57
N PRO A 309 -11.64 -0.73 -16.56
CA PRO A 309 -11.61 0.29 -17.61
C PRO A 309 -11.66 1.72 -17.08
N ARG A 310 -12.32 1.93 -15.93
CA ARG A 310 -12.37 3.24 -15.24
C ARG A 310 -11.01 3.65 -14.69
N ASP A 311 -10.23 2.70 -14.15
CA ASP A 311 -8.88 2.97 -13.67
C ASP A 311 -7.96 3.48 -14.79
N LEU A 312 -8.06 2.88 -15.99
CA LEU A 312 -7.28 3.31 -17.14
C LEU A 312 -7.70 4.72 -17.64
N THR A 313 -8.99 5.04 -17.55
CA THR A 313 -9.49 6.40 -17.83
C THR A 313 -8.95 7.38 -16.78
N ALA A 314 -9.05 7.03 -15.50
CA ALA A 314 -8.54 7.84 -14.40
C ALA A 314 -7.04 8.09 -14.51
N LEU A 315 -6.26 7.06 -14.91
CA LEU A 315 -4.83 7.20 -15.20
C LEU A 315 -4.60 8.17 -16.36
N ARG A 316 -5.32 8.04 -17.48
CA ARG A 316 -5.21 8.95 -18.62
C ARG A 316 -5.50 10.41 -18.23
N GLU A 317 -6.58 10.65 -17.49
CA GLU A 317 -6.96 11.99 -17.01
C GLU A 317 -5.91 12.58 -16.07
N SER A 318 -5.36 11.77 -15.19
CA SER A 318 -4.30 12.19 -14.29
C SER A 318 -3.00 12.54 -15.03
N LEU A 319 -2.59 11.74 -16.02
CA LEU A 319 -1.41 12.01 -16.82
C LEU A 319 -1.56 13.27 -17.67
N ALA A 320 -2.79 13.59 -18.11
CA ALA A 320 -3.07 14.77 -18.93
C ALA A 320 -2.70 16.09 -18.24
N VAL A 321 -2.80 16.17 -16.92
CA VAL A 321 -2.57 17.42 -16.17
C VAL A 321 -1.14 17.55 -15.62
N LEU A 322 -0.28 16.54 -15.76
CA LEU A 322 1.10 16.59 -15.26
C LEU A 322 1.93 17.72 -15.88
N PRO A 323 1.86 18.00 -17.20
CA PRO A 323 2.60 19.12 -17.78
C PRO A 323 2.20 20.47 -17.16
N ASP A 324 0.91 20.69 -16.87
CA ASP A 324 0.44 21.92 -16.28
C ASP A 324 0.86 22.05 -14.81
N ILE A 325 0.89 20.96 -14.06
CA ILE A 325 1.47 20.90 -12.71
C ILE A 325 2.95 21.31 -12.75
N LYS A 326 3.73 20.77 -13.69
CA LYS A 326 5.13 21.13 -13.88
C LYS A 326 5.29 22.62 -14.24
N ASN A 327 4.43 23.15 -15.09
CA ASN A 327 4.46 24.57 -15.46
C ASN A 327 4.23 25.46 -14.21
N VAL A 328 3.25 25.13 -13.36
CA VAL A 328 3.01 25.89 -12.11
C VAL A 328 4.20 25.76 -11.18
N LEU A 329 4.74 24.57 -10.95
CA LEU A 329 5.91 24.33 -10.09
C LEU A 329 7.16 25.02 -10.64
N GLY A 330 7.32 25.10 -11.96
CA GLY A 330 8.43 25.76 -12.63
C GLY A 330 8.52 27.28 -12.36
N THR A 331 7.44 27.88 -11.88
CA THR A 331 7.42 29.29 -11.44
C THR A 331 7.81 29.46 -9.96
N CYS A 332 7.94 28.39 -9.20
CA CYS A 332 8.28 28.40 -7.79
C CYS A 332 9.79 28.43 -7.55
N SER A 333 10.21 28.98 -6.40
CA SER A 333 11.62 29.19 -6.05
C SER A 333 12.11 28.43 -4.84
N SER A 334 11.21 27.96 -3.96
CA SER A 334 11.61 27.20 -2.77
C SER A 334 12.18 25.82 -3.15
N LEU A 335 13.26 25.44 -2.46
CA LEU A 335 13.99 24.18 -2.72
C LEU A 335 13.10 22.94 -2.71
N ALA A 336 12.06 22.91 -1.89
CA ALA A 336 11.16 21.77 -1.86
C ALA A 336 10.32 21.68 -3.13
N LEU A 337 9.75 22.80 -3.61
CA LEU A 337 8.91 22.82 -4.81
C LEU A 337 9.73 22.60 -6.10
N THR A 338 10.92 23.21 -6.19
CA THR A 338 11.82 23.00 -7.32
C THR A 338 12.28 21.53 -7.40
N SER A 339 12.64 20.93 -6.28
CA SER A 339 13.02 19.51 -6.23
C SER A 339 11.87 18.57 -6.60
N ILE A 340 10.62 18.92 -6.28
CA ILE A 340 9.44 18.17 -6.72
C ILE A 340 9.30 18.30 -8.24
N ASN A 341 9.41 19.51 -8.78
CA ASN A 341 9.30 19.75 -10.21
C ASN A 341 10.32 18.97 -11.05
N GLU A 342 11.57 18.89 -10.57
CA GLU A 342 12.64 18.13 -11.22
C GLU A 342 12.36 16.62 -11.28
N ARG A 343 11.65 16.09 -10.30
CA ARG A 343 11.34 14.63 -10.22
C ARG A 343 10.09 14.21 -10.98
N ILE A 344 9.17 15.14 -11.25
CA ILE A 344 7.94 14.82 -11.99
C ILE A 344 8.32 14.60 -13.48
N GLN A 345 7.96 13.44 -14.01
CA GLN A 345 7.99 13.13 -15.42
C GLN A 345 6.58 13.21 -15.99
N ASP A 346 6.44 13.55 -17.26
CA ASP A 346 5.14 13.74 -17.93
C ASP A 346 4.53 12.44 -18.47
N HIS A 347 5.34 11.37 -18.59
CA HIS A 347 4.91 10.04 -19.08
C HIS A 347 4.03 10.12 -20.35
N LYS A 348 4.44 10.96 -21.29
CA LYS A 348 3.69 11.23 -22.51
C LYS A 348 3.44 10.00 -23.35
N ASP A 349 4.38 9.07 -23.38
CA ASP A 349 4.29 7.79 -24.08
C ASP A 349 3.11 6.94 -23.58
N ILE A 350 2.94 6.84 -22.27
CA ILE A 350 1.83 6.13 -21.61
C ILE A 350 0.51 6.87 -21.87
N TYR A 351 0.51 8.21 -21.73
CA TYR A 351 -0.66 9.02 -22.04
C TYR A 351 -1.14 8.82 -23.48
N ASP A 352 -0.23 8.91 -24.45
CA ASP A 352 -0.54 8.73 -25.86
C ASP A 352 -1.04 7.30 -26.16
N LEU A 353 -0.48 6.29 -25.50
CA LEU A 353 -0.95 4.91 -25.60
C LEU A 353 -2.40 4.78 -25.10
N LEU A 354 -2.69 5.30 -23.91
CA LEU A 354 -4.04 5.25 -23.33
C LEU A 354 -5.05 6.02 -24.21
N CYS A 355 -4.66 7.16 -24.75
CA CYS A 355 -5.50 7.92 -25.68
C CYS A 355 -5.82 7.18 -26.98
N ARG A 356 -4.90 6.39 -27.49
CA ARG A 356 -5.10 5.58 -28.72
C ARG A 356 -5.89 4.31 -28.44
N ALA A 357 -5.62 3.66 -27.29
CA ALA A 357 -6.17 2.35 -26.98
C ALA A 357 -7.56 2.38 -26.35
N ILE A 358 -7.76 3.26 -25.35
CA ILE A 358 -8.97 3.24 -24.52
C ILE A 358 -10.06 4.15 -25.09
N ALA A 359 -11.27 3.64 -25.15
CA ALA A 359 -12.45 4.42 -25.55
C ALA A 359 -12.62 5.67 -24.65
N GLU A 360 -13.25 6.74 -25.18
CA GLU A 360 -13.50 7.96 -24.39
C GLU A 360 -14.43 7.69 -23.19
N GLN A 361 -15.44 6.87 -23.43
CA GLN A 361 -16.37 6.39 -22.40
C GLN A 361 -16.40 4.86 -22.45
N PRO A 362 -15.42 4.19 -21.82
CA PRO A 362 -15.40 2.74 -21.84
C PRO A 362 -16.54 2.15 -21.01
N ALA A 363 -16.92 0.93 -21.35
CA ALA A 363 -17.87 0.15 -20.54
C ALA A 363 -17.35 -0.03 -19.11
N LEU A 364 -18.25 -0.28 -18.16
CA LEU A 364 -17.90 -0.44 -16.74
C LEU A 364 -17.07 -1.69 -16.49
N THR A 365 -17.30 -2.73 -17.28
CA THR A 365 -16.64 -4.03 -17.15
C THR A 365 -16.10 -4.51 -18.50
N LEU A 366 -15.04 -5.30 -18.47
CA LEU A 366 -14.48 -5.94 -19.68
C LEU A 366 -15.49 -6.84 -20.40
N LYS A 367 -16.44 -7.44 -19.68
CA LYS A 367 -17.48 -8.34 -20.23
C LYS A 367 -18.49 -7.62 -21.14
N GLU A 368 -18.69 -6.32 -20.93
CA GLU A 368 -19.62 -5.54 -21.74
C GLU A 368 -19.03 -5.13 -23.10
N GLY A 369 -17.73 -5.32 -23.31
CA GLY A 369 -17.02 -4.87 -24.52
C GLY A 369 -16.88 -3.35 -24.60
N ARG A 370 -16.46 -2.85 -25.77
CA ARG A 370 -16.27 -1.39 -26.03
C ARG A 370 -15.30 -0.67 -25.08
N VAL A 371 -14.29 -1.39 -24.59
CA VAL A 371 -13.24 -0.82 -23.77
C VAL A 371 -12.10 -0.29 -24.63
N ILE A 372 -11.74 -1.03 -25.66
CA ILE A 372 -10.70 -0.65 -26.62
C ILE A 372 -11.36 0.10 -27.79
N LYS A 373 -10.69 1.12 -28.30
CA LYS A 373 -11.13 1.88 -29.48
C LYS A 373 -11.12 1.00 -30.74
N ASP A 374 -12.11 1.19 -31.57
CA ASP A 374 -12.18 0.53 -32.90
C ASP A 374 -10.94 0.86 -33.72
N GLY A 375 -10.28 -0.15 -34.28
CA GLY A 375 -9.11 0.01 -35.11
C GLY A 375 -7.79 0.17 -34.35
N PHE A 376 -7.75 -0.05 -33.03
CA PHE A 376 -6.49 -0.06 -32.27
C PHE A 376 -5.71 -1.37 -32.50
N ASN A 377 -6.39 -2.49 -32.74
CA ASN A 377 -5.82 -3.82 -33.09
C ASN A 377 -6.37 -4.27 -34.44
#